data_99ba1804f3158fbb84cbe55955080fe6
#
_entry.id   99ba1804f3158fbb84cbe55955080fe6
#
_cell.length_a   1.000
_cell.length_b   1.000
_cell.length_c   1.000
_cell.angle_alpha   90.00
_cell.angle_beta   90.00
_cell.angle_gamma   90.00
#
_symmetry.space_group_name_H-M   'P 1'
#
loop_
_entity.id
_entity.type
_entity.pdbx_description
1 polymer ?
#
loop_
_entity_poly.entity_id
_entity_poly.type
_entity_poly.pdbx_seq_one_letter_code
_entity_poly.pdbx_strand_id
1 'polypeptide(L)'
;MQILLANAKIMFGKADRKPISTPLFQNVADTLAAEMARMDVEDLARQLDCSKKIAAENWQRYQNFMAAEKMPALLAYNGQAYKHLRADTLSDEALEFAQKHLWITCFLYGLLRPMDGIVPYRMEHCVTIEATNDKPIHQFWKDRLTDVLIDSVKADDGILLHLSTEEYEHLFDWKRVCKEVTVVQPLFYVRQKDGRLKMQAVWAKSCRGAMVRFILNNRLVTPEELSAFNYEGFEYAPLLGDANKPHFVREFIK
;
A
#
# COMPACT_ATOMS: atom_id res chain seq x y z
N MET A 1 -14.54 -9.09 -1.23
CA MET A 1 -13.92 -7.82 -1.69
C MET A 1 -12.44 -7.83 -1.34
N GLN A 2 -11.56 -7.66 -2.34
CA GLN A 2 -10.13 -7.49 -2.11
C GLN A 2 -9.80 -6.00 -1.93
N ILE A 3 -8.82 -5.68 -1.11
CA ILE A 3 -8.42 -4.31 -0.77
C ILE A 3 -6.98 -4.10 -1.24
N LEU A 4 -6.69 -2.97 -1.88
CA LEU A 4 -5.35 -2.57 -2.31
C LEU A 4 -4.91 -1.33 -1.55
N LEU A 5 -3.81 -1.43 -0.77
CA LEU A 5 -3.23 -0.33 0.00
C LEU A 5 -1.78 -0.10 -0.43
N ALA A 6 -1.34 1.16 -0.51
CA ALA A 6 0.05 1.50 -0.77
C ALA A 6 0.92 1.27 0.48
N ASN A 7 2.17 0.85 0.28
CA ASN A 7 3.17 0.83 1.34
C ASN A 7 3.55 2.24 1.84
N ALA A 8 4.51 2.31 2.74
CA ALA A 8 5.08 3.57 3.21
C ALA A 8 6.60 3.58 3.12
N LYS A 9 7.16 4.75 2.83
CA LYS A 9 8.63 4.96 2.78
C LYS A 9 9.29 4.87 4.17
N ILE A 10 8.53 5.15 5.23
CA ILE A 10 9.00 5.05 6.62
C ILE A 10 8.57 3.70 7.18
N MET A 11 9.51 3.01 7.83
CA MET A 11 9.29 1.70 8.40
C MET A 11 9.81 1.65 9.84
N PHE A 12 9.19 0.80 10.66
CA PHE A 12 9.71 0.43 11.96
C PHE A 12 10.92 -0.52 11.83
N GLY A 13 11.76 -0.56 12.86
CA GLY A 13 12.91 -1.49 12.93
C GLY A 13 12.55 -2.84 13.55
N LYS A 14 11.40 -2.94 14.23
CA LYS A 14 10.92 -4.16 14.90
C LYS A 14 9.41 -4.14 15.03
N ALA A 15 8.82 -5.30 15.22
CA ALA A 15 7.40 -5.49 15.55
C ALA A 15 7.26 -6.54 16.65
N ASP A 16 6.20 -6.43 17.46
CA ASP A 16 5.95 -7.36 18.57
C ASP A 16 5.36 -8.71 18.12
N ARG A 17 4.88 -8.79 16.86
CA ARG A 17 4.36 -10.02 16.27
C ARG A 17 5.35 -10.59 15.25
N LYS A 18 5.37 -11.92 15.13
CA LYS A 18 6.16 -12.62 14.11
C LYS A 18 5.35 -12.76 12.81
N PRO A 19 6.02 -12.75 11.63
CA PRO A 19 5.38 -13.09 10.38
C PRO A 19 4.93 -14.55 10.38
N ILE A 20 3.89 -14.84 9.58
CA ILE A 20 3.35 -16.20 9.41
C ILE A 20 3.43 -16.69 7.97
N SER A 21 3.85 -15.84 7.05
CA SER A 21 3.99 -16.16 5.63
C SER A 21 5.23 -15.49 5.01
N THR A 22 5.59 -15.98 3.86
CA THR A 22 6.69 -15.44 3.04
C THR A 22 6.10 -14.69 1.86
N PRO A 23 6.64 -13.52 1.48
CA PRO A 23 6.21 -12.78 0.29
C PRO A 23 6.19 -13.66 -0.96
N LEU A 24 5.15 -13.50 -1.78
CA LEU A 24 4.97 -14.25 -3.03
C LEU A 24 6.20 -14.14 -3.96
N PHE A 25 6.82 -12.97 -3.98
CA PHE A 25 7.99 -12.67 -4.82
C PHE A 25 9.28 -12.50 -3.99
N GLN A 26 9.45 -13.27 -2.90
CA GLN A 26 10.64 -13.17 -2.05
C GLN A 26 11.94 -13.32 -2.84
N ASN A 27 12.05 -14.31 -3.72
CA ASN A 27 13.27 -14.53 -4.50
C ASN A 27 13.61 -13.35 -5.42
N VAL A 28 12.58 -12.68 -5.96
CA VAL A 28 12.75 -11.46 -6.76
C VAL A 28 13.26 -10.34 -5.87
N ALA A 29 12.64 -10.14 -4.71
CA ALA A 29 13.06 -9.13 -3.75
C ALA A 29 14.51 -9.35 -3.27
N ASP A 30 14.92 -10.60 -3.05
CA ASP A 30 16.29 -10.95 -2.67
C ASP A 30 17.28 -10.57 -3.79
N THR A 31 16.94 -10.83 -5.04
CA THR A 31 17.77 -10.45 -6.22
C THR A 31 17.89 -8.93 -6.34
N LEU A 32 16.77 -8.21 -6.26
CA LEU A 32 16.76 -6.74 -6.30
C LEU A 32 17.57 -6.13 -5.15
N ALA A 33 17.38 -6.64 -3.93
CA ALA A 33 18.09 -6.18 -2.75
C ALA A 33 19.60 -6.44 -2.83
N ALA A 34 20.01 -7.61 -3.36
CA ALA A 34 21.41 -7.95 -3.54
C ALA A 34 22.11 -7.00 -4.53
N GLU A 35 21.42 -6.57 -5.58
CA GLU A 35 21.96 -5.59 -6.52
C GLU A 35 22.04 -4.19 -5.89
N MET A 36 21.01 -3.74 -5.17
CA MET A 36 21.04 -2.49 -4.42
C MET A 36 22.16 -2.47 -3.37
N ALA A 37 22.50 -3.61 -2.78
CA ALA A 37 23.58 -3.76 -1.81
C ALA A 37 24.99 -3.58 -2.43
N ARG A 38 25.15 -3.77 -3.75
CA ARG A 38 26.43 -3.57 -4.44
C ARG A 38 26.74 -2.10 -4.76
N MET A 39 25.74 -1.23 -4.70
CA MET A 39 25.90 0.19 -4.95
C MET A 39 26.64 0.86 -3.81
N ASP A 40 27.39 1.91 -4.13
CA ASP A 40 27.86 2.84 -3.09
C ASP A 40 26.72 3.79 -2.65
N VAL A 41 26.98 4.59 -1.62
CA VAL A 41 25.95 5.50 -1.07
C VAL A 41 25.54 6.59 -2.07
N GLU A 42 26.42 6.99 -2.97
CA GLU A 42 26.13 8.04 -3.96
C GLU A 42 25.26 7.52 -5.09
N ASP A 43 25.55 6.33 -5.58
CA ASP A 43 24.73 5.63 -6.56
C ASP A 43 23.35 5.31 -6.01
N LEU A 44 23.31 4.82 -4.78
CA LEU A 44 22.05 4.54 -4.10
C LEU A 44 21.21 5.81 -3.88
N ALA A 45 21.84 6.95 -3.56
CA ALA A 45 21.15 8.23 -3.42
C ALA A 45 20.50 8.68 -4.74
N ARG A 46 21.19 8.46 -5.87
CA ARG A 46 20.65 8.75 -7.22
C ARG A 46 19.47 7.83 -7.56
N GLN A 47 19.61 6.53 -7.36
CA GLN A 47 18.57 5.55 -7.66
C GLN A 47 17.32 5.73 -6.78
N LEU A 48 17.49 6.10 -5.52
CA LEU A 48 16.39 6.29 -4.57
C LEU A 48 15.85 7.74 -4.57
N ASP A 49 16.36 8.62 -5.40
CA ASP A 49 16.01 10.05 -5.43
C ASP A 49 15.89 10.63 -4.01
N CYS A 50 17.00 10.53 -3.24
CA CYS A 50 16.99 10.91 -1.84
C CYS A 50 18.32 11.53 -1.38
N SER A 51 18.35 12.14 -0.19
CA SER A 51 19.57 12.69 0.39
C SER A 51 20.60 11.59 0.70
N LYS A 52 21.89 11.94 0.68
CA LYS A 52 22.98 11.02 1.06
C LYS A 52 22.80 10.41 2.45
N LYS A 53 22.21 11.15 3.40
CA LYS A 53 21.89 10.63 4.73
C LYS A 53 20.90 9.48 4.66
N ILE A 54 19.80 9.66 3.92
CA ILE A 54 18.77 8.61 3.72
C ILE A 54 19.37 7.42 2.96
N ALA A 55 20.20 7.69 1.95
CA ALA A 55 20.87 6.64 1.19
C ALA A 55 21.83 5.81 2.07
N ALA A 56 22.61 6.45 2.95
CA ALA A 56 23.51 5.75 3.88
C ALA A 56 22.76 4.83 4.86
N GLU A 57 21.61 5.28 5.39
CA GLU A 57 20.74 4.43 6.23
C GLU A 57 20.23 3.21 5.45
N ASN A 58 19.84 3.41 4.20
CA ASN A 58 19.32 2.32 3.37
C ASN A 58 20.43 1.43 2.81
N TRP A 59 21.63 1.95 2.58
CA TRP A 59 22.80 1.14 2.28
C TRP A 59 23.07 0.12 3.40
N GLN A 60 23.04 0.54 4.66
CA GLN A 60 23.16 -0.38 5.81
C GLN A 60 22.05 -1.44 5.83
N ARG A 61 20.82 -1.06 5.50
CA ARG A 61 19.69 -2.01 5.41
C ARG A 61 19.91 -3.04 4.32
N TYR A 62 20.36 -2.64 3.14
CA TYR A 62 20.65 -3.56 2.04
C TYR A 62 21.84 -4.47 2.34
N GLN A 63 22.91 -3.96 2.99
CA GLN A 63 24.03 -4.81 3.44
C GLN A 63 23.58 -5.93 4.39
N ASN A 64 22.57 -5.66 5.24
CA ASN A 64 22.07 -6.61 6.23
C ASN A 64 20.80 -7.33 5.80
N PHE A 65 20.32 -7.13 4.57
CA PHE A 65 19.00 -7.55 4.11
C PHE A 65 18.70 -9.03 4.35
N MET A 66 19.64 -9.90 4.01
CA MET A 66 19.48 -11.36 4.13
C MET A 66 19.55 -11.85 5.57
N ALA A 67 20.24 -11.12 6.47
CA ALA A 67 20.44 -11.50 7.87
C ALA A 67 19.45 -10.81 8.84
N ALA A 68 18.73 -9.78 8.37
CA ALA A 68 17.84 -9.00 9.23
C ALA A 68 16.62 -9.81 9.67
N GLU A 69 16.18 -9.57 10.90
CA GLU A 69 14.96 -10.17 11.43
C GLU A 69 13.74 -9.66 10.64
N LYS A 70 12.91 -10.59 10.16
CA LYS A 70 11.70 -10.29 9.40
C LYS A 70 10.55 -9.94 10.35
N MET A 71 9.73 -8.97 9.94
CA MET A 71 8.51 -8.56 10.65
C MET A 71 7.32 -8.56 9.70
N PRO A 72 6.08 -8.70 10.21
CA PRO A 72 4.88 -8.65 9.36
C PRO A 72 4.79 -7.34 8.58
N ALA A 73 4.50 -7.40 7.29
CA ALA A 73 4.46 -6.25 6.41
C ALA A 73 3.52 -5.14 6.92
N LEU A 74 2.32 -5.50 7.38
CA LEU A 74 1.35 -4.55 7.90
C LEU A 74 1.86 -3.78 9.14
N LEU A 75 2.71 -4.41 9.95
CA LEU A 75 3.30 -3.84 11.15
C LEU A 75 4.65 -3.14 10.89
N ALA A 76 5.27 -3.43 9.75
CA ALA A 76 6.55 -2.85 9.38
C ALA A 76 6.41 -1.40 8.88
N TYR A 77 5.34 -1.07 8.17
CA TYR A 77 5.16 0.27 7.60
C TYR A 77 4.65 1.29 8.63
N ASN A 78 5.20 2.51 8.59
CA ASN A 78 4.90 3.62 9.53
C ASN A 78 4.68 4.94 8.80
N GLY A 79 3.93 4.92 7.70
CA GLY A 79 3.49 6.14 7.01
C GLY A 79 2.16 6.67 7.53
N GLN A 80 1.68 7.79 6.96
CA GLN A 80 0.45 8.45 7.39
C GLN A 80 -0.77 7.51 7.40
N ALA A 81 -0.96 6.67 6.38
CA ALA A 81 -2.04 5.69 6.37
C ALA A 81 -1.91 4.67 7.51
N TYR A 82 -0.73 4.13 7.74
CA TYR A 82 -0.47 3.11 8.76
C TYR A 82 -0.63 3.62 10.20
N LYS A 83 -0.32 4.90 10.46
CA LYS A 83 -0.57 5.55 11.75
C LYS A 83 -2.06 5.59 12.11
N HIS A 84 -2.94 5.67 11.11
CA HIS A 84 -4.38 5.69 11.30
C HIS A 84 -5.04 4.31 11.13
N LEU A 85 -4.34 3.38 10.48
CA LEU A 85 -4.70 1.97 10.47
C LEU A 85 -4.45 1.33 11.85
N ARG A 86 -3.35 1.67 12.54
CA ARG A 86 -2.98 1.16 13.87
C ARG A 86 -3.03 -0.36 13.91
N ALA A 87 -2.26 -0.99 13.04
CA ALA A 87 -2.24 -2.44 12.88
C ALA A 87 -1.83 -3.19 14.15
N ASP A 88 -1.02 -2.57 15.00
CA ASP A 88 -0.59 -3.05 16.32
C ASP A 88 -1.75 -3.32 17.29
N THR A 89 -2.90 -2.68 17.08
CA THR A 89 -4.09 -2.78 17.93
C THR A 89 -5.23 -3.59 17.30
N LEU A 90 -4.99 -4.25 16.17
CA LEU A 90 -5.97 -5.15 15.55
C LEU A 90 -6.04 -6.48 16.31
N SER A 91 -7.25 -7.05 16.41
CA SER A 91 -7.44 -8.40 16.93
C SER A 91 -6.87 -9.45 15.98
N ASP A 92 -6.72 -10.68 16.48
CA ASP A 92 -6.25 -11.80 15.67
C ASP A 92 -7.23 -12.10 14.54
N GLU A 93 -8.55 -12.02 14.80
CA GLU A 93 -9.60 -12.22 13.77
C GLU A 93 -9.54 -11.15 12.68
N ALA A 94 -9.24 -9.88 13.06
CA ALA A 94 -9.08 -8.79 12.09
C ALA A 94 -7.82 -8.99 11.24
N LEU A 95 -6.73 -9.52 11.83
CA LEU A 95 -5.51 -9.86 11.10
C LEU A 95 -5.69 -11.07 10.18
N GLU A 96 -6.45 -12.10 10.60
CA GLU A 96 -6.82 -13.22 9.74
C GLU A 96 -7.67 -12.78 8.55
N PHE A 97 -8.64 -11.90 8.79
CA PHE A 97 -9.43 -11.30 7.74
C PHE A 97 -8.55 -10.47 6.78
N ALA A 98 -7.66 -9.64 7.35
CA ALA A 98 -6.71 -8.86 6.56
C ALA A 98 -5.83 -9.74 5.68
N GLN A 99 -5.31 -10.87 6.19
CA GLN A 99 -4.45 -11.80 5.43
C GLN A 99 -5.14 -12.36 4.19
N LYS A 100 -6.45 -12.47 4.20
CA LYS A 100 -7.26 -12.97 3.08
C LYS A 100 -7.66 -11.88 2.09
N HIS A 101 -7.91 -10.66 2.58
CA HIS A 101 -8.55 -9.60 1.80
C HIS A 101 -7.68 -8.39 1.49
N LEU A 102 -6.53 -8.20 2.17
CA LEU A 102 -5.69 -7.02 1.96
C LEU A 102 -4.42 -7.37 1.17
N TRP A 103 -4.16 -6.58 0.14
CA TRP A 103 -2.89 -6.50 -0.55
C TRP A 103 -2.19 -5.17 -0.26
N ILE A 104 -0.89 -5.22 -0.03
CA ILE A 104 -0.03 -4.05 0.12
C ILE A 104 0.89 -3.98 -1.09
N THR A 105 0.81 -2.90 -1.87
CA THR A 105 1.70 -2.66 -3.01
C THR A 105 3.03 -2.10 -2.56
N CYS A 106 4.13 -2.57 -3.13
CA CYS A 106 5.45 -1.99 -2.91
C CYS A 106 6.41 -2.30 -4.06
N PHE A 107 7.47 -1.50 -4.19
CA PHE A 107 8.40 -1.64 -5.32
C PHE A 107 9.45 -2.74 -5.12
N LEU A 108 9.77 -3.16 -3.89
CA LEU A 108 10.75 -4.21 -3.66
C LEU A 108 10.15 -5.62 -3.75
N TYR A 109 9.01 -5.84 -3.11
CA TYR A 109 8.36 -7.15 -3.04
C TYR A 109 7.15 -7.30 -3.99
N GLY A 110 6.78 -6.25 -4.72
CA GLY A 110 5.61 -6.21 -5.60
C GLY A 110 4.31 -6.15 -4.81
N LEU A 111 3.71 -7.30 -4.51
CA LEU A 111 2.51 -7.46 -3.69
C LEU A 111 2.81 -8.25 -2.43
N LEU A 112 2.31 -7.77 -1.31
CA LEU A 112 2.45 -8.39 0.02
C LEU A 112 1.08 -8.66 0.64
N ARG A 113 0.99 -9.77 1.36
CA ARG A 113 -0.07 -9.98 2.35
C ARG A 113 0.36 -9.37 3.71
N PRO A 114 -0.60 -9.00 4.58
CA PRO A 114 -0.34 -8.33 5.87
C PRO A 114 0.72 -8.98 6.75
N MET A 115 0.73 -10.29 6.82
CA MET A 115 1.60 -11.04 7.70
C MET A 115 2.81 -11.66 6.98
N ASP A 116 3.10 -11.23 5.75
CA ASP A 116 4.33 -11.58 5.04
C ASP A 116 5.55 -11.01 5.75
N GLY A 117 6.57 -11.83 5.89
CA GLY A 117 7.82 -11.46 6.56
C GLY A 117 8.71 -10.59 5.69
N ILE A 118 8.82 -9.31 6.01
CA ILE A 118 9.69 -8.36 5.32
C ILE A 118 10.70 -7.73 6.28
N VAL A 119 11.75 -7.15 5.71
CA VAL A 119 12.75 -6.35 6.44
C VAL A 119 12.64 -4.88 6.05
N PRO A 120 13.13 -3.92 6.86
CA PRO A 120 13.13 -2.51 6.50
C PRO A 120 13.98 -2.24 5.24
N TYR A 121 13.41 -1.48 4.32
CA TYR A 121 14.03 -1.07 3.06
C TYR A 121 13.51 0.28 2.59
N ARG A 122 14.09 0.80 1.52
CA ARG A 122 13.54 1.88 0.69
C ARG A 122 13.75 1.54 -0.77
N MET A 123 12.69 1.57 -1.56
CA MET A 123 12.71 1.40 -3.00
C MET A 123 11.74 2.41 -3.61
N GLU A 124 12.17 3.11 -4.65
CA GLU A 124 11.37 4.12 -5.35
C GLU A 124 10.96 3.61 -6.74
N HIS A 125 9.89 4.16 -7.29
CA HIS A 125 9.33 3.75 -8.58
C HIS A 125 10.28 3.89 -9.77
N CYS A 126 11.24 4.81 -9.67
CA CYS A 126 12.19 5.14 -10.73
C CYS A 126 13.44 4.26 -10.75
N VAL A 127 13.66 3.42 -9.73
CA VAL A 127 14.84 2.55 -9.66
C VAL A 127 14.96 1.72 -10.94
N THR A 128 16.15 1.78 -11.53
CA THR A 128 16.51 1.13 -12.80
C THR A 128 17.81 0.39 -12.59
N ILE A 129 17.80 -0.93 -12.64
CA ILE A 129 18.93 -1.81 -12.34
C ILE A 129 18.95 -3.00 -13.30
N GLU A 130 20.07 -3.71 -13.39
CA GLU A 130 20.23 -4.87 -14.29
C GLU A 130 19.16 -5.93 -14.03
N ALA A 131 18.86 -6.25 -12.77
CA ALA A 131 17.83 -7.23 -12.40
C ALA A 131 16.42 -6.84 -12.89
N THR A 132 16.19 -5.59 -13.26
CA THR A 132 14.95 -5.13 -13.91
C THR A 132 15.07 -5.04 -15.43
N ASN A 133 16.15 -5.60 -16.04
CA ASN A 133 16.51 -5.41 -17.44
C ASN A 133 16.61 -3.93 -17.83
N ASP A 134 17.20 -3.12 -16.96
CA ASP A 134 17.38 -1.67 -17.12
C ASP A 134 16.07 -0.90 -17.39
N LYS A 135 14.95 -1.46 -16.94
CA LYS A 135 13.65 -0.79 -16.96
C LYS A 135 13.32 -0.23 -15.57
N PRO A 136 12.56 0.86 -15.47
CA PRO A 136 12.01 1.30 -14.19
C PRO A 136 11.25 0.18 -13.48
N ILE A 137 11.45 0.06 -12.16
CA ILE A 137 10.94 -1.06 -11.35
C ILE A 137 9.41 -1.26 -11.49
N HIS A 138 8.64 -0.19 -11.69
CA HIS A 138 7.20 -0.30 -11.89
C HIS A 138 6.85 -1.03 -13.19
N GLN A 139 7.65 -0.87 -14.27
CA GLN A 139 7.45 -1.59 -15.53
C GLN A 139 7.83 -3.07 -15.39
N PHE A 140 8.91 -3.36 -14.63
CA PHE A 140 9.32 -4.72 -14.33
C PHE A 140 8.21 -5.51 -13.61
N TRP A 141 7.48 -4.87 -12.70
CA TRP A 141 6.40 -5.51 -11.95
C TRP A 141 5.12 -5.71 -12.76
N LYS A 142 4.84 -4.86 -13.73
CA LYS A 142 3.56 -4.85 -14.47
C LYS A 142 3.13 -6.23 -14.98
N ASP A 143 4.02 -6.92 -15.67
CA ASP A 143 3.74 -8.22 -16.28
C ASP A 143 3.60 -9.35 -15.22
N ARG A 144 4.14 -9.15 -14.03
CA ARG A 144 4.15 -10.13 -12.94
C ARG A 144 2.96 -10.00 -12.01
N LEU A 145 2.51 -8.76 -11.77
CA LEU A 145 1.51 -8.48 -10.74
C LEU A 145 0.09 -8.39 -11.28
N THR A 146 -0.09 -8.07 -12.57
CA THR A 146 -1.41 -7.83 -13.13
C THR A 146 -2.32 -9.06 -13.00
N ASP A 147 -1.85 -10.23 -13.43
CA ASP A 147 -2.64 -11.47 -13.33
C ASP A 147 -2.88 -11.87 -11.87
N VAL A 148 -1.86 -11.78 -11.01
CA VAL A 148 -1.98 -12.10 -9.59
C VAL A 148 -3.08 -11.29 -8.92
N LEU A 149 -3.15 -9.97 -9.21
CA LEU A 149 -4.18 -9.12 -8.65
C LEU A 149 -5.56 -9.48 -9.20
N ILE A 150 -5.70 -9.58 -10.53
CA ILE A 150 -6.97 -9.90 -11.20
C ILE A 150 -7.51 -11.24 -10.72
N ASP A 151 -6.67 -12.29 -10.70
CA ASP A 151 -7.06 -13.64 -10.29
C ASP A 151 -7.48 -13.67 -8.82
N SER A 152 -6.74 -12.96 -7.94
CA SER A 152 -7.10 -12.83 -6.52
C SER A 152 -8.46 -12.15 -6.33
N VAL A 153 -8.76 -11.10 -7.11
CA VAL A 153 -10.05 -10.39 -7.04
C VAL A 153 -11.18 -11.25 -7.58
N LYS A 154 -10.98 -11.94 -8.71
CA LYS A 154 -11.97 -12.85 -9.30
C LYS A 154 -12.25 -14.09 -8.45
N ALA A 155 -11.25 -14.58 -7.72
CA ALA A 155 -11.41 -15.71 -6.79
C ALA A 155 -12.22 -15.36 -5.54
N ASP A 156 -12.41 -14.08 -5.24
CA ASP A 156 -13.29 -13.59 -4.18
C ASP A 156 -14.67 -13.24 -4.82
N ASP A 157 -14.98 -11.99 -4.99
CA ASP A 157 -16.30 -11.51 -5.46
C ASP A 157 -16.21 -10.61 -6.72
N GLY A 158 -15.01 -10.45 -7.28
CA GLY A 158 -14.77 -9.61 -8.45
C GLY A 158 -14.64 -8.11 -8.13
N ILE A 159 -14.59 -7.71 -6.84
CA ILE A 159 -14.52 -6.30 -6.41
C ILE A 159 -13.15 -6.00 -5.80
N LEU A 160 -12.50 -4.95 -6.34
CA LEU A 160 -11.25 -4.39 -5.82
C LEU A 160 -11.52 -3.02 -5.20
N LEU A 161 -11.36 -2.91 -3.89
CA LEU A 161 -11.36 -1.62 -3.19
C LEU A 161 -9.98 -0.98 -3.28
N HIS A 162 -9.88 0.10 -4.06
CA HIS A 162 -8.62 0.79 -4.33
C HIS A 162 -8.37 1.91 -3.32
N LEU A 163 -7.61 1.60 -2.27
CA LEU A 163 -7.14 2.54 -1.25
C LEU A 163 -5.64 2.87 -1.39
N SER A 164 -5.02 2.48 -2.51
CA SER A 164 -3.66 2.86 -2.88
C SER A 164 -3.63 4.24 -3.56
N THR A 165 -2.55 4.59 -4.25
CA THR A 165 -2.40 5.84 -4.99
C THR A 165 -2.12 5.55 -6.46
N GLU A 166 -2.34 6.54 -7.32
CA GLU A 166 -2.08 6.48 -8.76
C GLU A 166 -0.64 6.03 -9.08
N GLU A 167 0.35 6.42 -8.25
CA GLU A 167 1.73 5.97 -8.38
C GLU A 167 1.85 4.44 -8.41
N TYR A 168 1.05 3.73 -7.61
CA TYR A 168 1.09 2.27 -7.53
C TYR A 168 0.19 1.57 -8.57
N GLU A 169 -0.69 2.29 -9.25
CA GLU A 169 -1.43 1.76 -10.39
C GLU A 169 -0.47 1.35 -11.53
N HIS A 170 0.66 2.06 -11.65
CA HIS A 170 1.70 1.75 -12.63
C HIS A 170 2.39 0.39 -12.44
N LEU A 171 2.24 -0.24 -11.27
CA LEU A 171 2.68 -1.61 -11.02
C LEU A 171 1.87 -2.67 -11.79
N PHE A 172 0.76 -2.25 -12.41
CA PHE A 172 -0.18 -3.13 -13.12
C PHE A 172 -0.47 -2.61 -14.52
N ASP A 173 -0.97 -3.46 -15.40
CA ASP A 173 -1.79 -3.00 -16.52
C ASP A 173 -3.16 -2.56 -15.98
N TRP A 174 -3.20 -1.32 -15.48
CA TRP A 174 -4.36 -0.78 -14.78
C TRP A 174 -5.61 -0.71 -15.66
N LYS A 175 -5.42 -0.50 -16.98
CA LYS A 175 -6.54 -0.53 -17.95
C LYS A 175 -7.18 -1.93 -18.00
N ARG A 176 -6.34 -2.96 -17.99
CA ARG A 176 -6.80 -4.34 -17.96
C ARG A 176 -7.46 -4.67 -16.63
N VAL A 177 -6.89 -4.26 -15.50
CA VAL A 177 -7.51 -4.42 -14.18
C VAL A 177 -8.92 -3.83 -14.18
N CYS A 178 -9.09 -2.55 -14.57
CA CYS A 178 -10.39 -1.88 -14.62
C CYS A 178 -11.39 -2.51 -15.60
N LYS A 179 -10.91 -3.26 -16.60
CA LYS A 179 -11.76 -3.98 -17.54
C LYS A 179 -12.25 -5.33 -16.99
N GLU A 180 -11.42 -6.00 -16.22
CA GLU A 180 -11.64 -7.38 -15.81
C GLU A 180 -12.28 -7.52 -14.43
N VAL A 181 -12.17 -6.49 -13.57
CA VAL A 181 -12.76 -6.48 -12.23
C VAL A 181 -13.43 -5.14 -11.95
N THR A 182 -14.37 -5.13 -11.00
CA THR A 182 -15.00 -3.89 -10.53
C THR A 182 -14.06 -3.17 -9.57
N VAL A 183 -13.58 -1.98 -9.95
CA VAL A 183 -12.73 -1.15 -9.10
C VAL A 183 -13.58 -0.10 -8.39
N VAL A 184 -13.58 -0.12 -7.06
CA VAL A 184 -14.22 0.89 -6.20
C VAL A 184 -13.14 1.72 -5.54
N GLN A 185 -13.14 3.04 -5.77
CA GLN A 185 -12.14 3.98 -5.26
C GLN A 185 -12.77 5.07 -4.40
N PRO A 186 -12.81 4.93 -3.07
CA PRO A 186 -13.28 5.99 -2.18
C PRO A 186 -12.42 7.26 -2.29
N LEU A 187 -13.07 8.40 -2.40
CA LEU A 187 -12.44 9.71 -2.52
C LEU A 187 -12.76 10.58 -1.30
N PHE A 188 -11.74 11.26 -0.77
CA PHE A 188 -11.82 12.01 0.49
C PHE A 188 -11.61 13.50 0.25
N TYR A 189 -12.63 14.31 0.51
CA TYR A 189 -12.61 15.75 0.25
C TYR A 189 -12.91 16.57 1.51
N VAL A 190 -12.27 17.72 1.60
CA VAL A 190 -12.62 18.75 2.57
C VAL A 190 -13.39 19.84 1.82
N ARG A 191 -14.61 20.16 2.29
CA ARG A 191 -15.37 21.29 1.76
C ARG A 191 -14.73 22.60 2.24
N GLN A 192 -14.44 23.48 1.30
CA GLN A 192 -13.85 24.77 1.58
C GLN A 192 -14.95 25.79 1.96
N LYS A 193 -14.57 26.96 2.48
CA LYS A 193 -15.50 28.06 2.82
C LYS A 193 -16.36 28.51 1.65
N ASP A 194 -15.85 28.40 0.43
CA ASP A 194 -16.52 28.76 -0.81
C ASP A 194 -17.36 27.61 -1.41
N GLY A 195 -17.54 26.52 -0.66
CA GLY A 195 -18.31 25.34 -1.06
C GLY A 195 -17.56 24.35 -1.96
N ARG A 196 -16.38 24.69 -2.48
CA ARG A 196 -15.58 23.78 -3.34
C ARG A 196 -15.03 22.61 -2.54
N LEU A 197 -14.98 21.45 -3.18
CA LEU A 197 -14.35 20.24 -2.62
C LEU A 197 -12.86 20.25 -2.98
N LYS A 198 -11.99 20.02 -1.98
CA LYS A 198 -10.55 19.93 -2.16
C LYS A 198 -10.01 18.66 -1.52
N MET A 199 -9.33 17.83 -2.32
CA MET A 199 -8.56 16.71 -1.79
C MET A 199 -7.27 17.25 -1.14
N GLN A 200 -7.02 16.86 0.09
CA GLN A 200 -5.79 17.19 0.81
C GLN A 200 -5.01 15.91 1.06
N ALA A 201 -3.78 15.84 0.55
CA ALA A 201 -2.98 14.61 0.53
C ALA A 201 -2.80 13.94 1.91
N VAL A 202 -2.61 14.74 2.96
CA VAL A 202 -2.45 14.22 4.33
C VAL A 202 -3.74 13.56 4.80
N TRP A 203 -4.89 14.25 4.64
CA TRP A 203 -6.21 13.71 5.01
C TRP A 203 -6.58 12.48 4.18
N ALA A 204 -6.36 12.51 2.86
CA ALA A 204 -6.63 11.37 2.02
C ALA A 204 -5.84 10.12 2.46
N LYS A 205 -4.56 10.28 2.83
CA LYS A 205 -3.75 9.18 3.38
C LYS A 205 -4.28 8.69 4.72
N SER A 206 -4.62 9.60 5.64
CA SER A 206 -5.19 9.25 6.95
C SER A 206 -6.50 8.47 6.80
N CYS A 207 -7.42 8.97 5.96
CA CYS A 207 -8.71 8.34 5.70
C CYS A 207 -8.56 6.94 5.09
N ARG A 208 -7.63 6.74 4.15
CA ARG A 208 -7.36 5.41 3.58
C ARG A 208 -6.95 4.42 4.67
N GLY A 209 -6.04 4.80 5.56
CA GLY A 209 -5.65 3.95 6.68
C GLY A 209 -6.77 3.67 7.67
N ALA A 210 -7.52 4.72 8.05
CA ALA A 210 -8.68 4.60 8.93
C ALA A 210 -9.79 3.73 8.29
N MET A 211 -10.01 3.84 6.99
CA MET A 211 -10.98 3.02 6.26
C MET A 211 -10.56 1.55 6.21
N VAL A 212 -9.28 1.25 5.95
CA VAL A 212 -8.78 -0.13 6.07
C VAL A 212 -9.05 -0.66 7.48
N ARG A 213 -8.71 0.09 8.53
CA ARG A 213 -9.01 -0.31 9.91
C ARG A 213 -10.51 -0.56 10.14
N PHE A 214 -11.37 0.32 9.65
CA PHE A 214 -12.82 0.18 9.75
C PHE A 214 -13.32 -1.12 9.11
N ILE A 215 -12.84 -1.41 7.90
CA ILE A 215 -13.17 -2.63 7.17
C ILE A 215 -12.69 -3.88 7.93
N LEU A 216 -11.44 -3.89 8.39
CA LEU A 216 -10.85 -5.04 9.07
C LEU A 216 -11.54 -5.35 10.41
N ASN A 217 -11.82 -4.33 11.21
CA ASN A 217 -12.49 -4.50 12.50
C ASN A 217 -13.95 -5.01 12.37
N ASN A 218 -14.64 -4.57 11.32
CA ASN A 218 -16.04 -4.95 11.09
C ASN A 218 -16.17 -6.11 10.09
N ARG A 219 -15.06 -6.55 9.49
CA ARG A 219 -14.99 -7.64 8.48
C ARG A 219 -15.95 -7.39 7.31
N LEU A 220 -15.94 -6.14 6.80
CA LEU A 220 -16.83 -5.74 5.72
C LEU A 220 -16.44 -6.42 4.42
N VAL A 221 -17.42 -6.91 3.69
CA VAL A 221 -17.21 -7.65 2.45
C VAL A 221 -17.82 -6.98 1.23
N THR A 222 -18.64 -5.93 1.40
CA THR A 222 -19.27 -5.19 0.31
C THR A 222 -18.93 -3.70 0.36
N PRO A 223 -18.87 -3.00 -0.81
CA PRO A 223 -18.61 -1.56 -0.85
C PRO A 223 -19.72 -0.71 -0.23
N GLU A 224 -20.97 -1.17 -0.23
CA GLU A 224 -22.13 -0.46 0.32
C GLU A 224 -22.00 -0.22 1.82
N GLU A 225 -21.36 -1.18 2.53
CA GLU A 225 -21.11 -1.09 3.98
C GLU A 225 -20.15 0.06 4.33
N LEU A 226 -19.37 0.57 3.35
CA LEU A 226 -18.49 1.73 3.54
C LEU A 226 -19.28 3.00 3.84
N SER A 227 -20.56 3.07 3.50
CA SER A 227 -21.43 4.21 3.82
C SER A 227 -21.50 4.52 5.31
N ALA A 228 -21.26 3.55 6.19
CA ALA A 228 -21.20 3.73 7.63
C ALA A 228 -19.85 4.27 8.14
N PHE A 229 -18.85 4.46 7.26
CA PHE A 229 -17.56 5.00 7.65
C PHE A 229 -17.66 6.45 8.10
N ASN A 230 -17.16 6.71 9.32
CA ASN A 230 -16.97 8.05 9.87
C ASN A 230 -15.57 8.13 10.48
N TYR A 231 -14.80 9.13 10.06
CA TYR A 231 -13.47 9.36 10.60
C TYR A 231 -13.12 10.85 10.54
N GLU A 232 -12.87 11.47 11.71
CA GLU A 232 -12.49 12.90 11.82
C GLU A 232 -13.45 13.84 11.05
N GLY A 233 -14.74 13.50 11.03
CA GLY A 233 -15.77 14.25 10.32
C GLY A 233 -15.82 14.00 8.81
N PHE A 234 -15.07 13.02 8.27
CA PHE A 234 -15.29 12.51 6.93
C PHE A 234 -16.43 11.51 6.98
N GLU A 235 -17.50 11.80 6.27
CA GLU A 235 -18.72 10.99 6.18
C GLU A 235 -19.10 10.76 4.72
N TYR A 236 -19.80 9.67 4.47
CA TYR A 236 -20.31 9.36 3.14
C TYR A 236 -21.27 10.45 2.64
N ALA A 237 -21.07 10.91 1.41
CA ALA A 237 -21.87 11.95 0.77
C ALA A 237 -22.64 11.34 -0.43
N PRO A 238 -23.85 10.79 -0.22
CA PRO A 238 -24.57 9.98 -1.21
C PRO A 238 -24.98 10.74 -2.47
N LEU A 239 -24.99 12.07 -2.42
CA LEU A 239 -25.30 12.92 -3.57
C LEU A 239 -24.06 13.28 -4.42
N LEU A 240 -22.89 12.78 -4.02
CA LEU A 240 -21.61 13.07 -4.68
C LEU A 240 -20.93 11.77 -5.11
N GLY A 241 -20.29 11.81 -6.29
CA GLY A 241 -19.65 10.63 -6.85
C GLY A 241 -20.63 9.62 -7.42
N ASP A 242 -20.21 8.36 -7.49
CA ASP A 242 -20.98 7.22 -7.97
C ASP A 242 -20.58 5.94 -7.18
N ALA A 243 -21.18 4.80 -7.54
CA ALA A 243 -20.92 3.53 -6.86
C ALA A 243 -19.43 3.11 -6.92
N ASN A 244 -18.73 3.44 -8.01
CA ASN A 244 -17.32 3.12 -8.18
C ASN A 244 -16.37 4.16 -7.56
N LYS A 245 -16.88 5.38 -7.33
CA LYS A 245 -16.13 6.48 -6.71
C LYS A 245 -16.96 7.16 -5.62
N PRO A 246 -17.28 6.45 -4.52
CA PRO A 246 -18.01 7.04 -3.39
C PRO A 246 -17.20 8.16 -2.76
N HIS A 247 -17.87 9.29 -2.51
CA HIS A 247 -17.23 10.45 -1.89
C HIS A 247 -17.48 10.46 -0.38
N PHE A 248 -16.42 10.75 0.36
CA PHE A 248 -16.44 11.01 1.79
C PHE A 248 -16.00 12.46 2.01
N VAL A 249 -16.87 13.25 2.61
CA VAL A 249 -16.68 14.70 2.72
C VAL A 249 -16.63 15.11 4.19
N ARG A 250 -15.61 15.88 4.51
CA ARG A 250 -15.53 16.61 5.78
C ARG A 250 -15.97 18.04 5.56
N GLU A 251 -16.95 18.49 6.33
CA GLU A 251 -17.38 19.86 6.27
C GLU A 251 -16.35 20.82 6.90
N PHE A 252 -16.32 22.04 6.39
CA PHE A 252 -15.47 23.08 6.97
C PHE A 252 -15.94 23.40 8.39
N ILE A 253 -15.12 23.08 9.40
CA ILE A 253 -15.37 23.51 10.78
C ILE A 253 -14.86 24.95 10.92
N LYS A 254 -15.75 25.85 11.29
CA LYS A 254 -15.43 27.27 11.57
C LYS A 254 -14.50 27.41 12.76
#